data_b8e284d69f907f6820430f33cf12ca34
#
_entry.id   b8e284d69f907f6820430f33cf12ca34
#
_cell.length_a   1.000
_cell.length_b   1.000
_cell.length_c   1.000
_cell.angle_alpha   90.00
_cell.angle_beta   90.00
_cell.angle_gamma   90.00
#
_symmetry.space_group_name_H-M   'P 1'
#
loop_
_entity.id
_entity.type
_entity.pdbx_description
1 polymer ?
#
loop_
_entity_poly.entity_id
_entity_poly.type
_entity_poly.pdbx_seq_one_letter_code
_entity_poly.pdbx_strand_id
1 'polypeptide(L)'
;INSYSLEKRYYTRSGEVVWALLAVSVVRHADGTPLYFIAQIEDINDLKQTEWVNKRLMERITLANEAGGIGIWEWDLEPDVISWDKRMFELYEIPPHIKPTWQLWHAAMVPEDRAHAEQVLRESLQARVPFKLEFRIRVKDGIRHIRSLANRVLNKQGEVERLLGINMDMTEVKQLNEALFQEKERLHITLDSIGEAVLCTDIDMNITFMNPVAEKMSGWSQSEALGQPVLKVLHITFGENGPLMENIHSGDMSRTDIEQEVVLNCRNGGSFDIHYSITPLSTLEGHAIGSVLV
;
A
#
# COMPACT_ATOMS: atom_id res chain seq x y z
N ILE A 1 -37.79 2.57 48.25
CA ILE A 1 -37.61 3.03 46.86
C ILE A 1 -38.95 3.58 46.42
N ASN A 2 -38.98 4.88 46.05
CA ASN A 2 -40.23 5.54 45.65
C ASN A 2 -40.46 5.51 44.13
N SER A 3 -39.42 5.18 43.37
CA SER A 3 -39.48 5.04 41.93
C SER A 3 -38.39 4.11 41.41
N TYR A 4 -38.59 3.51 40.28
CA TYR A 4 -37.58 2.81 39.50
C TYR A 4 -37.86 3.00 38.02
N SER A 5 -36.82 2.84 37.20
CA SER A 5 -36.92 2.78 35.75
C SER A 5 -36.13 1.59 35.20
N LEU A 6 -36.61 1.00 34.17
CA LEU A 6 -35.91 -0.07 33.46
C LEU A 6 -36.29 -0.13 31.98
N GLU A 7 -35.35 -0.48 31.16
CA GLU A 7 -35.58 -0.79 29.76
C GLU A 7 -36.10 -2.21 29.61
N LYS A 8 -37.13 -2.39 28.81
CA LYS A 8 -37.73 -3.72 28.63
C LYS A 8 -38.40 -3.84 27.26
N ARG A 9 -38.53 -5.06 26.77
CA ARG A 9 -39.18 -5.35 25.49
C ARG A 9 -40.62 -5.70 25.69
N TYR A 10 -41.48 -5.15 24.85
CA TYR A 10 -42.90 -5.48 24.76
C TYR A 10 -43.21 -6.05 23.39
N TYR A 11 -44.29 -6.81 23.30
CA TYR A 11 -44.85 -7.24 22.03
C TYR A 11 -46.01 -6.32 21.66
N THR A 12 -46.02 -5.82 20.44
CA THR A 12 -47.20 -5.14 19.88
C THR A 12 -48.30 -6.13 19.59
N ARG A 13 -49.49 -5.65 19.27
CA ARG A 13 -50.61 -6.51 18.86
C ARG A 13 -50.32 -7.28 17.56
N SER A 14 -49.43 -6.73 16.70
CA SER A 14 -48.94 -7.41 15.47
C SER A 14 -47.86 -8.47 15.75
N GLY A 15 -47.37 -8.60 16.99
CA GLY A 15 -46.32 -9.53 17.39
C GLY A 15 -44.90 -8.98 17.23
N GLU A 16 -44.74 -7.68 16.86
CA GLU A 16 -43.45 -7.05 16.77
C GLU A 16 -42.89 -6.70 18.15
N VAL A 17 -41.57 -6.74 18.31
CA VAL A 17 -40.88 -6.40 19.54
C VAL A 17 -40.57 -4.90 19.56
N VAL A 18 -41.02 -4.22 20.60
CA VAL A 18 -40.80 -2.80 20.86
C VAL A 18 -39.97 -2.64 22.14
N TRP A 19 -38.92 -1.86 22.08
CA TRP A 19 -38.18 -1.45 23.27
C TRP A 19 -38.87 -0.28 23.92
N ALA A 20 -39.11 -0.41 25.21
CA ALA A 20 -39.71 0.69 26.00
C ALA A 20 -38.95 0.91 27.28
N LEU A 21 -38.83 2.18 27.68
CA LEU A 21 -38.44 2.60 29.02
C LEU A 21 -39.69 2.63 29.88
N LEU A 22 -39.72 1.75 30.88
CA LEU A 22 -40.77 1.73 31.92
C LEU A 22 -40.26 2.48 33.14
N ALA A 23 -40.90 3.58 33.51
CA ALA A 23 -40.68 4.27 34.75
C ALA A 23 -41.91 4.12 35.66
N VAL A 24 -41.70 3.63 36.87
CA VAL A 24 -42.77 3.40 37.81
C VAL A 24 -42.49 4.19 39.11
N SER A 25 -43.45 4.94 39.56
CA SER A 25 -43.41 5.63 40.83
C SER A 25 -44.65 5.29 41.68
N VAL A 26 -44.48 5.32 42.98
CA VAL A 26 -45.57 5.07 43.95
C VAL A 26 -46.02 6.38 44.60
N VAL A 27 -47.31 6.61 44.52
CA VAL A 27 -47.95 7.69 45.30
C VAL A 27 -48.45 7.07 46.61
N ARG A 28 -48.24 7.76 47.73
CA ARG A 28 -48.55 7.27 49.08
C ARG A 28 -49.52 8.18 49.78
N HIS A 29 -50.29 7.61 50.69
CA HIS A 29 -51.08 8.34 51.69
C HIS A 29 -50.16 9.11 52.67
N ALA A 30 -50.72 9.99 53.45
CA ALA A 30 -50.00 10.72 54.49
C ALA A 30 -49.38 9.82 55.57
N ASP A 31 -49.97 8.65 55.84
CA ASP A 31 -49.46 7.60 56.72
C ASP A 31 -48.35 6.72 56.14
N GLY A 32 -47.93 7.00 54.83
CA GLY A 32 -46.87 6.26 54.14
C GLY A 32 -47.36 4.99 53.43
N THR A 33 -48.61 4.61 53.52
CA THR A 33 -49.13 3.44 52.77
C THR A 33 -49.26 3.71 51.27
N PRO A 34 -48.97 2.76 50.40
CA PRO A 34 -49.12 2.93 48.95
C PRO A 34 -50.59 3.23 48.59
N LEU A 35 -50.81 4.29 47.80
CA LEU A 35 -52.12 4.68 47.30
C LEU A 35 -52.33 4.10 45.88
N TYR A 36 -51.43 4.42 44.98
CA TYR A 36 -51.40 3.89 43.60
C TYR A 36 -50.01 4.02 43.00
N PHE A 37 -49.79 3.36 41.88
CA PHE A 37 -48.58 3.46 41.07
C PHE A 37 -48.87 4.25 39.80
N ILE A 38 -47.90 5.09 39.42
CA ILE A 38 -47.87 5.76 38.12
C ILE A 38 -46.81 5.06 37.29
N ALA A 39 -47.22 4.49 36.16
CA ALA A 39 -46.31 3.90 35.18
C ALA A 39 -46.29 4.77 33.94
N GLN A 40 -45.10 5.18 33.53
CA GLN A 40 -44.84 5.84 32.27
C GLN A 40 -44.11 4.85 31.36
N ILE A 41 -44.58 4.76 30.12
CA ILE A 41 -43.97 3.89 29.12
C ILE A 41 -43.60 4.78 27.94
N GLU A 42 -42.32 4.81 27.61
CA GLU A 42 -41.78 5.56 26.50
C GLU A 42 -41.20 4.59 25.48
N ASP A 43 -41.53 4.78 24.20
CA ASP A 43 -40.96 4.02 23.12
C ASP A 43 -39.52 4.49 22.84
N ILE A 44 -38.56 3.60 22.99
CA ILE A 44 -37.13 3.86 22.78
C ILE A 44 -36.53 3.07 21.61
N ASN A 45 -37.36 2.59 20.66
CA ASN A 45 -36.89 1.83 19.50
C ASN A 45 -35.89 2.62 18.67
N ASP A 46 -36.21 3.87 18.32
CA ASP A 46 -35.33 4.72 17.50
C ASP A 46 -33.98 4.95 18.20
N LEU A 47 -34.01 5.15 19.52
CA LEU A 47 -32.79 5.26 20.31
C LEU A 47 -31.97 3.98 20.26
N LYS A 48 -32.60 2.83 20.50
CA LYS A 48 -31.94 1.52 20.44
C LYS A 48 -31.40 1.17 19.07
N GLN A 49 -32.15 1.50 18.03
CA GLN A 49 -31.69 1.29 16.66
C GLN A 49 -30.46 2.16 16.34
N THR A 50 -30.47 3.43 16.75
CA THR A 50 -29.34 4.33 16.59
C THR A 50 -28.12 3.82 17.37
N GLU A 51 -28.28 3.43 18.63
CA GLU A 51 -27.21 2.83 19.44
C GLU A 51 -26.62 1.58 18.76
N TRP A 52 -27.49 0.67 18.26
CA TRP A 52 -27.05 -0.54 17.59
C TRP A 52 -26.28 -0.24 16.28
N VAL A 53 -26.79 0.68 15.45
CA VAL A 53 -26.12 1.09 14.21
C VAL A 53 -24.75 1.69 14.53
N ASN A 54 -24.69 2.60 15.49
CA ASN A 54 -23.44 3.24 15.90
C ASN A 54 -22.43 2.21 16.44
N LYS A 55 -22.88 1.29 17.30
CA LYS A 55 -22.03 0.22 17.81
C LYS A 55 -21.45 -0.64 16.67
N ARG A 56 -22.30 -1.06 15.73
CA ARG A 56 -21.89 -1.86 14.58
C ARG A 56 -20.92 -1.11 13.66
N LEU A 57 -21.14 0.18 13.45
CA LEU A 57 -20.21 1.01 12.69
C LEU A 57 -18.85 1.12 13.38
N MET A 58 -18.83 1.34 14.70
CA MET A 58 -17.60 1.38 15.48
C MET A 58 -16.84 0.05 15.45
N GLU A 59 -17.54 -1.08 15.61
CA GLU A 59 -16.94 -2.42 15.49
C GLU A 59 -16.30 -2.63 14.10
N ARG A 60 -16.99 -2.22 13.03
CA ARG A 60 -16.45 -2.33 11.66
C ARG A 60 -15.22 -1.44 11.44
N ILE A 61 -15.25 -0.20 11.95
CA ILE A 61 -14.11 0.72 11.86
C ILE A 61 -12.91 0.15 12.63
N THR A 62 -13.13 -0.34 13.85
CA THR A 62 -12.07 -0.95 14.67
C THR A 62 -11.43 -2.14 13.97
N LEU A 63 -12.25 -3.07 13.45
CA LEU A 63 -11.76 -4.24 12.71
C LEU A 63 -10.98 -3.85 11.44
N ALA A 64 -11.47 -2.85 10.69
CA ALA A 64 -10.78 -2.38 9.50
C ALA A 64 -9.41 -1.75 9.82
N ASN A 65 -9.34 -0.95 10.89
CA ASN A 65 -8.09 -0.32 11.34
C ASN A 65 -7.10 -1.36 11.88
N GLU A 66 -7.57 -2.34 12.67
CA GLU A 66 -6.73 -3.43 13.17
C GLU A 66 -6.17 -4.28 12.02
N ALA A 67 -7.02 -4.68 11.06
CA ALA A 67 -6.62 -5.45 9.89
C ALA A 67 -5.64 -4.67 8.98
N GLY A 68 -5.82 -3.36 8.87
CA GLY A 68 -4.93 -2.47 8.10
C GLY A 68 -3.65 -2.06 8.85
N GLY A 69 -3.51 -2.43 10.13
CA GLY A 69 -2.38 -2.00 10.96
C GLY A 69 -2.32 -0.48 11.16
N ILE A 70 -3.48 0.19 11.10
CA ILE A 70 -3.61 1.64 11.13
C ILE A 70 -3.75 2.12 12.58
N GLY A 71 -2.85 3.00 13.01
CA GLY A 71 -2.97 3.75 14.26
C GLY A 71 -3.70 5.07 14.05
N ILE A 72 -4.61 5.41 14.96
CA ILE A 72 -5.38 6.66 14.92
C ILE A 72 -4.88 7.58 16.01
N TRP A 73 -4.70 8.83 15.63
CA TRP A 73 -4.36 9.89 16.58
C TRP A 73 -5.21 11.12 16.35
N GLU A 74 -5.44 11.84 17.42
CA GLU A 74 -6.18 13.10 17.46
C GLU A 74 -5.40 14.12 18.26
N TRP A 75 -5.37 15.36 17.80
CA TRP A 75 -4.74 16.47 18.50
C TRP A 75 -5.70 17.65 18.58
N ASP A 76 -6.28 17.86 19.77
CA ASP A 76 -7.04 19.06 20.09
C ASP A 76 -6.06 20.22 20.30
N LEU A 77 -6.14 21.24 19.46
CA LEU A 77 -5.18 22.35 19.51
C LEU A 77 -5.39 23.27 20.71
N GLU A 78 -6.61 23.40 21.15
CA GLU A 78 -7.01 24.04 22.42
C GLU A 78 -7.83 22.99 23.20
N PRO A 79 -7.34 22.31 24.19
CA PRO A 79 -6.32 22.61 25.22
C PRO A 79 -4.93 21.97 25.01
N ASP A 80 -4.48 21.70 23.80
CA ASP A 80 -3.22 21.00 23.48
C ASP A 80 -3.16 19.57 24.03
N VAL A 81 -4.17 18.78 23.69
CA VAL A 81 -4.30 17.38 24.10
C VAL A 81 -4.18 16.46 22.90
N ILE A 82 -3.22 15.53 22.98
CA ILE A 82 -3.06 14.47 21.98
C ILE A 82 -3.63 13.17 22.54
N SER A 83 -4.43 12.49 21.73
CA SER A 83 -5.00 11.18 22.01
C SER A 83 -4.51 10.16 20.99
N TRP A 84 -4.15 8.98 21.47
CA TRP A 84 -3.70 7.85 20.67
C TRP A 84 -4.57 6.64 20.91
N ASP A 85 -4.88 5.90 19.85
CA ASP A 85 -5.48 4.58 19.99
C ASP A 85 -4.43 3.52 20.42
N LYS A 86 -4.89 2.31 20.65
CA LYS A 86 -4.03 1.18 21.03
C LYS A 86 -2.90 0.95 20.03
N ARG A 87 -3.23 1.03 18.73
CA ARG A 87 -2.25 0.76 17.65
C ARG A 87 -1.14 1.81 17.59
N MET A 88 -1.44 3.06 17.87
CA MET A 88 -0.43 4.12 17.98
C MET A 88 0.60 3.78 19.08
N PHE A 89 0.17 3.35 20.26
CA PHE A 89 1.09 2.94 21.33
C PHE A 89 1.96 1.75 20.90
N GLU A 90 1.42 0.79 20.16
CA GLU A 90 2.17 -0.34 19.62
C GLU A 90 3.18 0.09 18.55
N LEU A 91 2.80 1.02 17.64
CA LEU A 91 3.68 1.54 16.59
C LEU A 91 4.91 2.24 17.18
N TYR A 92 4.72 3.00 18.26
CA TYR A 92 5.79 3.76 18.91
C TYR A 92 6.45 2.99 20.07
N GLU A 93 5.96 1.79 20.39
CA GLU A 93 6.41 0.98 21.53
C GLU A 93 6.41 1.72 22.88
N ILE A 94 5.39 2.58 23.03
CA ILE A 94 5.20 3.40 24.24
C ILE A 94 4.12 2.77 25.10
N PRO A 95 4.33 2.63 26.41
CA PRO A 95 3.32 2.11 27.32
C PRO A 95 2.05 2.96 27.33
N PRO A 96 0.83 2.36 27.33
CA PRO A 96 -0.45 3.10 27.23
C PRO A 96 -0.74 4.07 28.38
N HIS A 97 -0.03 3.96 29.51
CA HIS A 97 -0.18 4.88 30.64
C HIS A 97 0.58 6.20 30.47
N ILE A 98 1.43 6.30 29.45
CA ILE A 98 2.17 7.53 29.12
C ILE A 98 1.26 8.39 28.24
N LYS A 99 1.01 9.64 28.64
CA LYS A 99 0.24 10.57 27.83
C LYS A 99 1.01 10.98 26.59
N PRO A 100 0.42 10.84 25.38
CA PRO A 100 1.01 11.37 24.16
C PRO A 100 1.14 12.89 24.23
N THR A 101 2.27 13.39 23.78
CA THR A 101 2.53 14.83 23.66
C THR A 101 3.27 15.10 22.37
N TRP A 102 3.28 16.35 21.93
CA TRP A 102 4.10 16.81 20.82
C TRP A 102 5.57 16.45 21.02
N GLN A 103 6.09 16.68 22.24
CA GLN A 103 7.51 16.38 22.54
C GLN A 103 7.81 14.91 22.45
N LEU A 104 6.90 14.04 22.89
CA LEU A 104 7.06 12.59 22.81
C LEU A 104 7.11 12.12 21.35
N TRP A 105 6.19 12.60 20.52
CA TRP A 105 6.14 12.30 19.09
C TRP A 105 7.41 12.79 18.38
N HIS A 106 7.79 14.05 18.61
CA HIS A 106 8.98 14.65 18.03
C HIS A 106 10.28 13.96 18.47
N ALA A 107 10.38 13.56 19.75
CA ALA A 107 11.54 12.85 20.27
C ALA A 107 11.69 11.44 19.67
N ALA A 108 10.59 10.76 19.36
CA ALA A 108 10.60 9.45 18.72
C ALA A 108 11.14 9.49 17.28
N MET A 109 11.03 10.62 16.60
CA MET A 109 11.57 10.78 15.23
C MET A 109 13.09 10.74 15.20
N VAL A 110 13.64 10.21 14.11
CA VAL A 110 15.06 10.41 13.82
C VAL A 110 15.36 11.90 13.62
N PRO A 111 16.52 12.41 14.07
CA PRO A 111 16.81 13.83 14.05
C PRO A 111 16.70 14.49 12.66
N GLU A 112 17.07 13.76 11.62
CA GLU A 112 17.10 14.23 10.25
C GLU A 112 15.70 14.56 9.69
N ASP A 113 14.65 13.89 10.19
CA ASP A 113 13.29 14.05 9.69
C ASP A 113 12.51 15.17 10.43
N ARG A 114 12.99 15.63 11.59
CA ARG A 114 12.29 16.56 12.48
C ARG A 114 11.99 17.91 11.83
N ALA A 115 12.99 18.53 11.21
CA ALA A 115 12.83 19.85 10.58
C ALA A 115 11.77 19.82 9.47
N HIS A 116 11.76 18.76 8.66
CA HIS A 116 10.75 18.56 7.62
C HIS A 116 9.36 18.34 8.22
N ALA A 117 9.26 17.53 9.27
CA ALA A 117 7.99 17.28 9.95
C ALA A 117 7.37 18.55 10.55
N GLU A 118 8.19 19.40 11.17
CA GLU A 118 7.75 20.69 11.70
C GLU A 118 7.27 21.64 10.60
N GLN A 119 7.95 21.66 9.46
CA GLN A 119 7.55 22.45 8.30
C GLN A 119 6.20 22.01 7.76
N VAL A 120 6.04 20.71 7.48
CA VAL A 120 4.79 20.13 6.95
C VAL A 120 3.61 20.39 7.90
N LEU A 121 3.83 20.25 9.21
CA LEU A 121 2.80 20.56 10.20
C LEU A 121 2.40 22.03 10.16
N ARG A 122 3.36 22.94 10.13
CA ARG A 122 3.12 24.39 10.07
C ARG A 122 2.33 24.76 8.81
N GLU A 123 2.73 24.23 7.66
CA GLU A 123 2.04 24.44 6.39
C GLU A 123 0.60 23.88 6.42
N SER A 124 0.40 22.71 7.00
CA SER A 124 -0.92 22.12 7.16
C SER A 124 -1.85 22.97 8.03
N LEU A 125 -1.34 23.54 9.10
CA LEU A 125 -2.13 24.39 9.98
C LEU A 125 -2.49 25.74 9.34
N GLN A 126 -1.56 26.33 8.58
CA GLN A 126 -1.70 27.69 8.00
C GLN A 126 -2.32 27.70 6.61
N ALA A 127 -1.85 26.84 5.69
CA ALA A 127 -2.14 26.95 4.25
C ALA A 127 -3.31 26.10 3.76
N ARG A 128 -4.09 25.49 4.64
CA ARG A 128 -5.21 24.59 4.30
C ARG A 128 -4.83 23.38 3.43
N VAL A 129 -3.58 22.93 3.49
CA VAL A 129 -3.08 21.74 2.80
C VAL A 129 -3.31 20.51 3.71
N PRO A 130 -3.72 19.35 3.18
CA PRO A 130 -3.77 18.12 3.97
C PRO A 130 -2.40 17.75 4.53
N PHE A 131 -2.36 17.34 5.80
CA PHE A 131 -1.14 16.85 6.40
C PHE A 131 -0.78 15.49 5.80
N LYS A 132 0.36 15.41 5.14
CA LYS A 132 0.94 14.17 4.61
C LYS A 132 2.43 14.17 4.93
N LEU A 133 2.88 13.20 5.68
CA LEU A 133 4.27 13.10 6.10
C LEU A 133 4.73 11.65 6.08
N GLU A 134 5.91 11.39 5.53
CA GLU A 134 6.66 10.16 5.75
C GLU A 134 7.88 10.51 6.60
N PHE A 135 8.08 9.78 7.67
CA PHE A 135 9.18 9.98 8.60
C PHE A 135 9.58 8.68 9.29
N ARG A 136 10.73 8.68 9.89
CA ARG A 136 11.29 7.52 10.59
C ARG A 136 11.22 7.75 12.09
N ILE A 137 10.88 6.69 12.82
CA ILE A 137 10.91 6.69 14.28
C ILE A 137 11.88 5.63 14.78
N ARG A 138 12.47 5.90 15.94
CA ARG A 138 13.30 4.94 16.66
C ARG A 138 12.43 4.14 17.62
N VAL A 139 12.50 2.83 17.49
CA VAL A 139 11.91 1.84 18.39
C VAL A 139 13.00 0.92 18.93
N LYS A 140 12.66 0.04 19.86
CA LYS A 140 13.66 -0.86 20.48
C LYS A 140 14.37 -1.74 19.46
N ASP A 141 13.62 -2.22 18.49
CA ASP A 141 14.11 -3.16 17.47
C ASP A 141 14.67 -2.47 16.22
N GLY A 142 14.85 -1.15 16.25
CA GLY A 142 15.45 -0.42 15.12
C GLY A 142 14.70 0.82 14.68
N ILE A 143 14.55 0.98 13.37
CA ILE A 143 13.86 2.13 12.75
C ILE A 143 12.61 1.64 12.04
N ARG A 144 11.48 2.31 12.30
CA ARG A 144 10.24 2.15 11.52
C ARG A 144 10.01 3.34 10.61
N HIS A 145 9.55 3.07 9.41
CA HIS A 145 9.10 4.06 8.44
C HIS A 145 7.60 4.27 8.62
N ILE A 146 7.22 5.47 9.03
CA ILE A 146 5.82 5.82 9.28
C ILE A 146 5.32 6.73 8.16
N ARG A 147 4.13 6.41 7.63
CA ARG A 147 3.34 7.33 6.82
C ARG A 147 2.21 7.87 7.67
N SER A 148 2.17 9.18 7.83
CA SER A 148 1.13 9.90 8.57
C SER A 148 0.29 10.75 7.64
N LEU A 149 -1.02 10.64 7.78
CA LEU A 149 -2.01 11.43 7.05
C LEU A 149 -2.97 12.04 8.07
N ALA A 150 -3.28 13.33 7.94
CA ALA A 150 -4.30 13.93 8.80
C ALA A 150 -5.14 14.98 8.07
N ASN A 151 -6.35 15.12 8.59
CA ASN A 151 -7.30 16.13 8.20
C ASN A 151 -7.55 17.09 9.36
N ARG A 152 -7.88 18.33 9.05
CA ARG A 152 -8.29 19.34 9.99
C ARG A 152 -9.78 19.26 10.23
N VAL A 153 -10.18 19.37 11.47
CA VAL A 153 -11.57 19.58 11.86
C VAL A 153 -11.70 21.05 12.26
N LEU A 154 -12.68 21.73 11.67
CA LEU A 154 -12.88 23.15 11.86
C LEU A 154 -14.02 23.40 12.87
N ASN A 155 -13.86 24.42 13.68
CA ASN A 155 -14.94 24.94 14.54
C ASN A 155 -15.99 25.71 13.72
N LYS A 156 -17.04 26.19 14.37
CA LYS A 156 -18.12 26.97 13.72
C LYS A 156 -17.66 28.30 13.12
N GLN A 157 -16.51 28.80 13.54
CA GLN A 157 -15.87 30.04 13.05
C GLN A 157 -14.95 29.78 11.83
N GLY A 158 -14.71 28.50 11.45
CA GLY A 158 -13.84 28.13 10.35
C GLY A 158 -12.37 28.06 10.72
N GLU A 159 -12.03 28.07 12.01
CA GLU A 159 -10.67 27.91 12.53
C GLU A 159 -10.40 26.43 12.81
N VAL A 160 -9.13 26.02 12.77
CA VAL A 160 -8.74 24.64 13.03
C VAL A 160 -8.88 24.37 14.53
N GLU A 161 -9.84 23.52 14.89
CA GLU A 161 -10.11 23.09 16.25
C GLU A 161 -9.20 21.91 16.63
N ARG A 162 -9.11 20.92 15.72
CA ARG A 162 -8.32 19.71 15.94
C ARG A 162 -7.78 19.11 14.64
N LEU A 163 -6.75 18.30 14.77
CA LEU A 163 -6.26 17.41 13.74
C LEU A 163 -6.68 15.96 14.06
N LEU A 164 -7.21 15.25 13.07
CA LEU A 164 -7.50 13.83 13.15
C LEU A 164 -6.66 13.13 12.09
N GLY A 165 -5.83 12.21 12.51
CA GLY A 165 -4.87 11.56 11.64
C GLY A 165 -4.72 10.06 11.86
N ILE A 166 -4.04 9.45 10.90
CA ILE A 166 -3.69 8.04 10.92
C ILE A 166 -2.18 7.88 10.67
N ASN A 167 -1.61 6.87 11.30
CA ASN A 167 -0.24 6.42 11.06
C ASN A 167 -0.24 4.97 10.58
N MET A 168 0.57 4.71 9.57
CA MET A 168 0.79 3.37 9.01
C MET A 168 2.28 3.05 9.04
N ASP A 169 2.60 1.81 9.42
CA ASP A 169 3.96 1.28 9.31
C ASP A 169 4.22 0.84 7.86
N MET A 170 5.16 1.49 7.21
CA MET A 170 5.58 1.22 5.84
C MET A 170 6.92 0.48 5.79
N THR A 171 7.43 0.00 6.93
CA THR A 171 8.78 -0.57 7.02
C THR A 171 8.94 -1.80 6.14
N GLU A 172 8.01 -2.75 6.23
CA GLU A 172 8.03 -3.97 5.41
C GLU A 172 7.92 -3.64 3.92
N VAL A 173 7.00 -2.74 3.55
CA VAL A 173 6.83 -2.31 2.15
C VAL A 173 8.09 -1.65 1.60
N LYS A 174 8.73 -0.79 2.40
CA LYS A 174 9.99 -0.13 2.01
C LYS A 174 11.12 -1.17 1.86
N GLN A 175 11.25 -2.11 2.79
CA GLN A 175 12.26 -3.17 2.73
C GLN A 175 12.07 -4.09 1.53
N LEU A 176 10.83 -4.50 1.24
CA LEU A 176 10.52 -5.32 0.06
C LEU A 176 10.82 -4.60 -1.26
N ASN A 177 10.46 -3.32 -1.35
CA ASN A 177 10.75 -2.51 -2.53
C ASN A 177 12.26 -2.33 -2.72
N GLU A 178 13.00 -2.11 -1.65
CA GLU A 178 14.46 -1.96 -1.71
C GLU A 178 15.14 -3.28 -2.09
N ALA A 179 14.71 -4.40 -1.51
CA ALA A 179 15.20 -5.73 -1.88
C ALA A 179 14.91 -6.05 -3.37
N LEU A 180 13.70 -5.74 -3.84
CA LEU A 180 13.34 -5.92 -5.25
C LEU A 180 14.20 -5.04 -6.17
N PHE A 181 14.45 -3.78 -5.78
CA PHE A 181 15.30 -2.88 -6.53
C PHE A 181 16.74 -3.40 -6.61
N GLN A 182 17.30 -3.83 -5.48
CA GLN A 182 18.65 -4.40 -5.43
C GLN A 182 18.77 -5.68 -6.26
N GLU A 183 17.77 -6.56 -6.23
CA GLU A 183 17.78 -7.78 -7.04
C GLU A 183 17.70 -7.47 -8.54
N LYS A 184 16.84 -6.51 -8.91
CA LYS A 184 16.76 -6.03 -10.30
C LYS A 184 18.08 -5.44 -10.77
N GLU A 185 18.72 -4.60 -9.97
CA GLU A 185 20.00 -3.98 -10.28
C GLU A 185 21.11 -5.04 -10.41
N ARG A 186 21.13 -6.00 -9.48
CA ARG A 186 22.05 -7.13 -9.54
C ARG A 186 21.90 -7.95 -10.83
N LEU A 187 20.67 -8.23 -11.26
CA LEU A 187 20.40 -8.91 -12.52
C LEU A 187 20.91 -8.11 -13.71
N HIS A 188 20.66 -6.79 -13.75
CA HIS A 188 21.19 -5.92 -14.80
C HIS A 188 22.73 -5.95 -14.85
N ILE A 189 23.41 -5.74 -13.72
CA ILE A 189 24.87 -5.77 -13.64
C ILE A 189 25.40 -7.14 -14.13
N THR A 190 24.72 -8.23 -13.75
CA THR A 190 25.11 -9.58 -14.18
C THR A 190 25.02 -9.71 -15.70
N LEU A 191 23.92 -9.30 -16.32
CA LEU A 191 23.71 -9.35 -17.77
C LEU A 191 24.68 -8.43 -18.51
N ASP A 192 24.97 -7.25 -17.96
CA ASP A 192 25.91 -6.30 -18.55
C ASP A 192 27.37 -6.75 -18.46
N SER A 193 27.70 -7.59 -17.47
CA SER A 193 29.06 -8.15 -17.26
C SER A 193 29.33 -9.40 -18.08
N ILE A 194 28.33 -9.98 -18.75
CA ILE A 194 28.51 -11.11 -19.68
C ILE A 194 29.29 -10.60 -20.87
N GLY A 195 30.39 -11.30 -21.20
CA GLY A 195 31.24 -10.94 -22.34
C GLY A 195 30.66 -11.28 -23.70
N GLU A 196 29.48 -11.87 -23.75
CA GLU A 196 28.75 -12.26 -24.94
C GLU A 196 27.58 -11.30 -25.19
N ALA A 197 27.16 -11.17 -26.44
CA ALA A 197 25.99 -10.37 -26.80
C ALA A 197 24.71 -11.08 -26.34
N VAL A 198 23.93 -10.44 -25.45
CA VAL A 198 22.66 -10.98 -24.95
C VAL A 198 21.50 -10.07 -25.37
N LEU A 199 20.51 -10.66 -26.03
CA LEU A 199 19.24 -10.02 -26.37
C LEU A 199 18.09 -10.87 -25.85
N CYS A 200 17.02 -10.18 -25.37
CA CYS A 200 15.74 -10.82 -25.06
C CYS A 200 14.65 -10.28 -25.97
N THR A 201 13.71 -11.14 -26.33
CA THR A 201 12.52 -10.75 -27.11
C THR A 201 11.24 -11.11 -26.39
N ASP A 202 10.12 -10.51 -26.79
CA ASP A 202 8.79 -10.99 -26.52
C ASP A 202 8.41 -12.16 -27.45
N ILE A 203 7.17 -12.64 -27.34
CA ILE A 203 6.63 -13.73 -28.18
C ILE A 203 6.51 -13.36 -29.66
N ASP A 204 6.41 -12.05 -29.95
CA ASP A 204 6.33 -11.51 -31.31
C ASP A 204 7.73 -11.20 -31.91
N MET A 205 8.79 -11.61 -31.20
CA MET A 205 10.20 -11.38 -31.56
C MET A 205 10.59 -9.91 -31.58
N ASN A 206 9.92 -9.04 -30.81
CA ASN A 206 10.36 -7.67 -30.58
C ASN A 206 11.35 -7.64 -29.40
N ILE A 207 12.39 -6.83 -29.51
CA ILE A 207 13.45 -6.74 -28.53
C ILE A 207 12.90 -6.12 -27.21
N THR A 208 13.10 -6.81 -26.09
CA THR A 208 12.76 -6.37 -24.75
C THR A 208 13.96 -6.00 -23.88
N PHE A 209 15.14 -6.53 -24.25
CA PHE A 209 16.41 -6.25 -23.56
C PHE A 209 17.59 -6.43 -24.51
N MET A 210 18.67 -5.70 -24.25
CA MET A 210 19.92 -5.77 -24.99
C MET A 210 21.06 -5.33 -24.09
N ASN A 211 22.11 -6.17 -23.93
CA ASN A 211 23.24 -5.80 -23.11
C ASN A 211 24.26 -4.92 -23.89
N PRO A 212 25.24 -4.28 -23.23
CA PRO A 212 26.20 -3.40 -23.88
C PRO A 212 27.05 -4.08 -24.95
N VAL A 213 27.27 -5.39 -24.87
CA VAL A 213 28.00 -6.15 -25.92
C VAL A 213 27.18 -6.25 -27.18
N ALA A 214 25.89 -6.56 -27.04
CA ALA A 214 24.96 -6.62 -28.16
C ALA A 214 24.77 -5.23 -28.82
N GLU A 215 24.76 -4.14 -28.05
CA GLU A 215 24.75 -2.78 -28.59
C GLU A 215 25.98 -2.52 -29.50
N LYS A 216 27.16 -2.87 -29.00
CA LYS A 216 28.41 -2.69 -29.76
C LYS A 216 28.44 -3.54 -31.02
N MET A 217 27.96 -4.77 -30.96
CA MET A 217 27.98 -5.70 -32.09
C MET A 217 26.92 -5.37 -33.14
N SER A 218 25.72 -4.93 -32.73
CA SER A 218 24.66 -4.57 -33.68
C SER A 218 24.78 -3.13 -34.22
N GLY A 219 25.39 -2.22 -33.42
CA GLY A 219 25.45 -0.80 -33.71
C GLY A 219 24.15 -0.06 -33.41
N TRP A 220 23.24 -0.69 -32.62
CA TRP A 220 22.01 -0.08 -32.09
C TRP A 220 22.15 0.11 -30.58
N SER A 221 21.71 1.26 -30.06
CA SER A 221 21.55 1.39 -28.63
C SER A 221 20.31 0.61 -28.14
N GLN A 222 20.32 0.16 -26.90
CA GLN A 222 19.17 -0.50 -26.30
C GLN A 222 17.89 0.36 -26.43
N SER A 223 18.00 1.66 -26.19
CA SER A 223 16.87 2.60 -26.26
C SER A 223 16.25 2.71 -27.67
N GLU A 224 17.06 2.54 -28.74
CA GLU A 224 16.58 2.53 -30.13
C GLU A 224 16.03 1.16 -30.54
N ALA A 225 16.59 0.09 -29.98
CA ALA A 225 16.26 -1.30 -30.33
C ALA A 225 15.00 -1.80 -29.59
N LEU A 226 14.69 -1.28 -28.40
CA LEU A 226 13.52 -1.69 -27.63
C LEU A 226 12.22 -1.56 -28.43
N GLY A 227 11.43 -2.66 -28.45
CA GLY A 227 10.17 -2.75 -29.20
C GLY A 227 10.33 -2.90 -30.72
N GLN A 228 11.57 -2.94 -31.25
CA GLN A 228 11.79 -3.21 -32.65
C GLN A 228 11.88 -4.73 -32.91
N PRO A 229 11.40 -5.20 -34.06
CA PRO A 229 11.61 -6.60 -34.46
C PRO A 229 13.10 -6.95 -34.49
N VAL A 230 13.47 -8.10 -33.93
CA VAL A 230 14.86 -8.55 -33.84
C VAL A 230 15.56 -8.60 -35.21
N LEU A 231 14.83 -8.96 -36.27
CA LEU A 231 15.34 -9.01 -37.66
C LEU A 231 15.69 -7.63 -38.23
N LYS A 232 15.10 -6.55 -37.67
CA LYS A 232 15.43 -5.18 -38.06
C LYS A 232 16.74 -4.73 -37.44
N VAL A 233 17.05 -5.24 -36.26
CA VAL A 233 18.22 -4.85 -35.46
C VAL A 233 19.43 -5.76 -35.79
N LEU A 234 19.21 -7.06 -35.91
CA LEU A 234 20.23 -8.04 -36.22
C LEU A 234 20.20 -8.36 -37.71
N HIS A 235 21.10 -7.77 -38.46
CA HIS A 235 21.31 -8.13 -39.89
C HIS A 235 22.27 -9.32 -40.00
N ILE A 236 21.70 -10.52 -39.91
CA ILE A 236 22.47 -11.79 -39.99
C ILE A 236 22.48 -12.29 -41.43
N THR A 237 23.66 -12.55 -41.94
CA THR A 237 23.86 -13.19 -43.26
C THR A 237 24.53 -14.56 -43.08
N PHE A 238 24.01 -15.51 -43.79
CA PHE A 238 24.58 -16.87 -43.88
C PHE A 238 25.39 -16.97 -45.16
N GLY A 239 26.47 -17.74 -45.14
CA GLY A 239 27.26 -17.98 -46.35
C GLY A 239 26.39 -18.23 -47.60
N GLU A 240 26.82 -18.75 -48.73
CA GLU A 240 26.18 -18.71 -50.03
C GLU A 240 24.67 -19.09 -50.16
N ASN A 241 23.94 -19.44 -49.05
CA ASN A 241 22.57 -20.00 -49.11
C ASN A 241 21.46 -19.22 -48.40
N GLY A 242 21.59 -17.92 -48.16
CA GLY A 242 20.43 -17.07 -47.83
C GLY A 242 19.93 -17.09 -46.36
N PRO A 243 18.91 -16.31 -46.04
CA PRO A 243 18.52 -16.00 -44.62
C PRO A 243 17.78 -17.17 -43.97
N LEU A 244 18.27 -17.64 -42.80
CA LEU A 244 17.73 -18.78 -42.06
C LEU A 244 16.68 -18.38 -41.00
N MET A 245 16.23 -17.13 -40.99
CA MET A 245 15.27 -16.65 -39.97
C MET A 245 13.81 -17.03 -40.28
N GLU A 246 13.48 -17.66 -41.41
CA GLU A 246 12.12 -18.14 -41.69
C GLU A 246 11.69 -19.29 -40.76
N ASN A 247 12.64 -20.04 -40.20
CA ASN A 247 12.32 -21.16 -39.31
C ASN A 247 11.98 -20.74 -37.86
N ILE A 248 12.29 -19.54 -37.45
CA ILE A 248 11.95 -19.02 -36.11
C ILE A 248 10.43 -18.72 -35.97
N HIS A 249 9.76 -18.47 -37.10
CA HIS A 249 8.31 -18.26 -37.16
C HIS A 249 7.48 -19.54 -37.12
N SER A 250 8.08 -20.71 -37.22
CA SER A 250 7.33 -21.98 -37.35
C SER A 250 6.91 -22.61 -36.02
N GLY A 251 7.13 -21.95 -34.88
CA GLY A 251 6.63 -22.41 -33.58
C GLY A 251 7.34 -23.61 -32.97
N ASP A 252 8.35 -24.17 -33.64
CA ASP A 252 9.20 -25.23 -33.09
C ASP A 252 10.38 -24.60 -32.32
N MET A 253 10.10 -24.16 -31.10
CA MET A 253 11.04 -23.52 -30.18
C MET A 253 11.92 -24.53 -29.44
N SER A 254 12.36 -25.60 -30.09
CA SER A 254 13.42 -26.45 -29.56
C SER A 254 14.74 -25.67 -29.60
N ARG A 255 15.53 -25.76 -28.51
CA ARG A 255 16.87 -25.16 -28.41
C ARG A 255 17.67 -25.48 -29.69
N THR A 256 17.99 -24.44 -30.44
CA THR A 256 18.73 -24.60 -31.71
C THR A 256 20.10 -24.00 -31.51
N ASP A 257 21.10 -24.87 -31.24
CA ASP A 257 22.50 -24.52 -31.34
C ASP A 257 22.87 -24.66 -32.82
N ILE A 258 23.14 -23.57 -33.51
CA ILE A 258 23.50 -23.60 -34.94
C ILE A 258 25.02 -23.43 -35.03
N GLU A 259 25.69 -24.52 -35.34
CA GLU A 259 27.14 -24.57 -35.63
C GLU A 259 27.45 -24.14 -37.08
N GLN A 260 26.83 -23.10 -37.59
CA GLN A 260 27.15 -22.57 -38.94
C GLN A 260 27.87 -21.25 -38.83
N GLU A 261 28.82 -21.00 -39.73
CA GLU A 261 29.46 -19.69 -39.88
C GLU A 261 28.42 -18.65 -40.28
N VAL A 262 28.16 -17.72 -39.38
CA VAL A 262 27.14 -16.71 -39.52
C VAL A 262 27.80 -15.36 -39.33
N VAL A 263 27.47 -14.41 -40.18
CA VAL A 263 28.02 -13.05 -40.14
C VAL A 263 26.94 -12.08 -39.68
N LEU A 264 27.19 -11.39 -38.58
CA LEU A 264 26.38 -10.25 -38.12
C LEU A 264 26.92 -8.97 -38.74
N ASN A 265 26.09 -8.27 -39.51
CA ASN A 265 26.44 -6.99 -40.11
C ASN A 265 25.96 -5.86 -39.17
N CYS A 266 26.89 -5.03 -38.73
CA CYS A 266 26.59 -3.89 -37.90
C CYS A 266 25.97 -2.74 -38.71
N ARG A 267 25.10 -1.97 -38.10
CA ARG A 267 24.50 -0.76 -38.66
C ARG A 267 25.54 0.27 -39.12
N ASN A 268 26.72 0.31 -38.48
CA ASN A 268 27.82 1.23 -38.75
C ASN A 268 28.83 0.69 -39.79
N GLY A 269 28.54 -0.43 -40.49
CA GLY A 269 29.34 -0.98 -41.59
C GLY A 269 30.43 -1.96 -41.16
N GLY A 270 30.50 -2.36 -39.88
CA GLY A 270 31.34 -3.48 -39.42
C GLY A 270 30.65 -4.82 -39.59
N SER A 271 31.40 -5.92 -39.50
CA SER A 271 30.86 -7.29 -39.46
C SER A 271 31.60 -8.14 -38.45
N PHE A 272 30.89 -9.10 -37.87
CA PHE A 272 31.44 -10.07 -36.93
C PHE A 272 31.03 -11.47 -37.35
N ASP A 273 31.97 -12.39 -37.29
CA ASP A 273 31.68 -13.83 -37.36
C ASP A 273 31.14 -14.24 -35.98
N ILE A 274 29.93 -14.77 -35.95
CA ILE A 274 29.23 -15.10 -34.71
C ILE A 274 28.79 -16.55 -34.69
N HIS A 275 28.73 -17.09 -33.47
CA HIS A 275 27.90 -18.24 -33.12
C HIS A 275 26.74 -17.72 -32.30
N TYR A 276 25.56 -18.25 -32.45
CA TYR A 276 24.43 -17.83 -31.65
C TYR A 276 23.59 -19.01 -31.18
N SER A 277 22.95 -18.83 -30.04
CA SER A 277 21.93 -19.75 -29.55
C SER A 277 20.65 -19.00 -29.25
N ILE A 278 19.51 -19.66 -29.43
CA ILE A 278 18.20 -19.15 -29.09
C ILE A 278 17.59 -20.08 -28.06
N THR A 279 17.21 -19.54 -26.92
CA THR A 279 16.56 -20.29 -25.83
C THR A 279 15.21 -19.67 -25.53
N PRO A 280 14.10 -20.45 -25.58
CA PRO A 280 12.79 -19.94 -25.22
C PRO A 280 12.71 -19.57 -23.75
N LEU A 281 12.08 -18.42 -23.45
CA LEU A 281 11.71 -18.01 -22.13
C LEU A 281 10.27 -18.44 -21.83
N SER A 282 10.08 -19.13 -20.71
CA SER A 282 8.77 -19.58 -20.27
C SER A 282 8.51 -19.22 -18.81
N THR A 283 7.26 -18.98 -18.45
CA THR A 283 6.84 -18.86 -17.05
C THR A 283 7.00 -20.19 -16.31
N LEU A 284 6.91 -20.17 -15.00
CA LEU A 284 6.88 -21.39 -14.18
C LEU A 284 5.71 -22.33 -14.52
N GLU A 285 4.67 -21.82 -15.16
CA GLU A 285 3.50 -22.57 -15.65
C GLU A 285 3.69 -23.11 -17.07
N GLY A 286 4.86 -22.86 -17.69
CA GLY A 286 5.19 -23.35 -19.03
C GLY A 286 4.69 -22.49 -20.20
N HIS A 287 4.12 -21.31 -19.94
CA HIS A 287 3.73 -20.39 -21.01
C HIS A 287 4.94 -19.67 -21.58
N ALA A 288 5.12 -19.72 -22.89
CA ALA A 288 6.17 -18.97 -23.57
C ALA A 288 5.95 -17.45 -23.43
N ILE A 289 6.99 -16.71 -23.05
CA ILE A 289 6.96 -15.25 -22.88
C ILE A 289 7.95 -14.53 -23.80
N GLY A 290 8.79 -15.25 -24.51
CA GLY A 290 9.79 -14.71 -25.41
C GLY A 290 10.97 -15.64 -25.61
N SER A 291 12.11 -15.08 -26.01
CA SER A 291 13.35 -15.82 -26.22
C SER A 291 14.57 -15.02 -25.74
N VAL A 292 15.65 -15.75 -25.39
CA VAL A 292 16.99 -15.19 -25.17
C VAL A 292 17.87 -15.62 -26.34
N LEU A 293 18.55 -14.66 -26.93
CA LEU A 293 19.58 -14.85 -27.93
C LEU A 293 20.93 -14.50 -27.32
N VAL A 294 21.89 -15.38 -27.45
CA VAL A 294 23.28 -15.21 -26.98
C VAL A 294 24.25 -15.48 -28.11
#